data_08a00b04c2e0f6b9685e89968b9d0696
#
_entry.id   08a00b04c2e0f6b9685e89968b9d0696
#
_cell.length_a   1.000
_cell.length_b   1.000
_cell.length_c   1.000
_cell.angle_alpha   90.00
_cell.angle_beta   90.00
_cell.angle_gamma   90.00
#
_symmetry.space_group_name_H-M   'P 1'
#
loop_
_entity.id
_entity.type
_entity.pdbx_description
1 polymer ?
#
loop_
_entity_poly.entity_id
_entity_poly.type
_entity_poly.pdbx_seq_one_letter_code
_entity_poly.pdbx_strand_id
1 'polypeptide(L)'
;MTIGKIKVKHYINYAVIGLLTLVFGLISLTGGRMDSSLLFLLEKIAISIILAVSLSMVVGFLGELSLGHAGFMCVGAYLGGKVAVLLEPALGNGPLTLLIALVVGAAVAAACGVVIGIPALRLRGDYLAIVTLAFGEIVKSLFRNTSDATFGGAMGLDTPRYDKRYLFIFAFILVLVTLAVVQNFIRSKHGRAVTAIRDNEIAAKATGINVTKYKLLAFILSATFAGVAGVLYSFSNYTVQSAKFGYNYSIEILVMVVLGGMGSINGSIIAAALITFLNTKLATILTGDLAVLQNLLYALILIVIVIYNNAPALKNFRNKYNFAALIHKIIKPKHDPSNIQDDAAKWDVVPTKIEMTEILSVDLVPQDKQDLTGKGGKH
;
A
#
# COMPACT_ATOMS: atom_id res chain seq x y z
N MET A 1 29.55 17.24 -4.48
CA MET A 1 28.61 16.70 -5.48
C MET A 1 29.06 15.28 -5.82
N THR A 2 28.68 14.29 -5.05
CA THR A 2 29.10 12.89 -5.21
C THR A 2 27.94 12.09 -5.80
N ILE A 3 27.94 12.00 -7.12
CA ILE A 3 27.07 11.14 -7.92
C ILE A 3 27.60 9.70 -7.81
N GLY A 4 27.41 9.03 -6.66
CA GLY A 4 28.04 7.71 -6.56
C GLY A 4 27.52 6.76 -5.49
N LYS A 5 26.55 7.12 -4.67
CA LYS A 5 25.86 6.17 -3.79
C LYS A 5 24.37 6.26 -4.02
N ILE A 6 23.93 5.86 -5.21
CA ILE A 6 22.54 5.46 -5.45
C ILE A 6 22.22 4.43 -4.39
N LYS A 7 21.30 4.78 -3.47
CA LYS A 7 20.95 3.88 -2.36
C LYS A 7 20.32 2.63 -2.96
N VAL A 8 21.11 1.62 -3.20
CA VAL A 8 20.75 0.30 -3.77
C VAL A 8 19.48 -0.25 -3.13
N LYS A 9 19.27 0.03 -1.85
CA LYS A 9 18.08 -0.34 -1.08
C LYS A 9 16.74 0.13 -1.69
N HIS A 10 16.74 1.18 -2.53
CA HIS A 10 15.51 1.70 -3.13
C HIS A 10 15.12 0.99 -4.44
N TYR A 11 16.11 0.40 -5.11
CA TYR A 11 15.88 -0.29 -6.38
C TYR A 11 15.70 -1.81 -6.20
N ILE A 12 15.95 -2.33 -4.98
CA ILE A 12 15.81 -3.76 -4.69
C ILE A 12 14.40 -4.25 -5.01
N ASN A 13 13.36 -3.50 -4.68
CA ASN A 13 11.98 -3.92 -4.95
C ASN A 13 11.69 -4.00 -6.46
N TYR A 14 12.18 -3.02 -7.23
CA TYR A 14 12.04 -3.06 -8.68
C TYR A 14 12.82 -4.23 -9.27
N ALA A 15 14.02 -4.48 -8.76
CA ALA A 15 14.84 -5.58 -9.20
C ALA A 15 14.21 -6.94 -8.88
N VAL A 16 13.67 -7.11 -7.66
CA VAL A 16 13.01 -8.35 -7.23
C VAL A 16 11.74 -8.59 -8.02
N ILE A 17 10.86 -7.60 -8.12
CA ILE A 17 9.58 -7.73 -8.86
C ILE A 17 9.86 -7.87 -10.35
N GLY A 18 10.80 -7.11 -10.90
CA GLY A 18 11.21 -7.22 -12.31
C GLY A 18 11.83 -8.58 -12.64
N LEU A 19 12.69 -9.09 -11.76
CA LEU A 19 13.29 -10.43 -11.91
C LEU A 19 12.23 -11.54 -11.83
N LEU A 20 11.31 -11.45 -10.88
CA LEU A 20 10.17 -12.37 -10.79
C LEU A 20 9.34 -12.34 -12.07
N THR A 21 9.02 -11.14 -12.57
CA THR A 21 8.26 -10.96 -13.82
C THR A 21 8.98 -11.57 -15.00
N LEU A 22 10.30 -11.35 -15.10
CA LEU A 22 11.13 -11.92 -16.17
C LEU A 22 11.21 -13.44 -16.09
N VAL A 23 11.50 -14.00 -14.92
CA VAL A 23 11.65 -15.45 -14.75
C VAL A 23 10.34 -16.17 -15.05
N PHE A 24 9.24 -15.75 -14.41
CA PHE A 24 7.94 -16.37 -14.63
C PHE A 24 7.38 -16.08 -16.03
N GLY A 25 7.63 -14.88 -16.56
CA GLY A 25 7.26 -14.52 -17.93
C GLY A 25 7.97 -15.37 -18.97
N LEU A 26 9.27 -15.60 -18.82
CA LEU A 26 10.05 -16.49 -19.71
C LEU A 26 9.56 -17.92 -19.62
N ILE A 27 9.32 -18.46 -18.43
CA ILE A 27 8.76 -19.82 -18.25
C ILE A 27 7.40 -19.93 -18.93
N SER A 28 6.55 -18.91 -18.80
CA SER A 28 5.23 -18.89 -19.43
C SER A 28 5.29 -18.80 -20.95
N LEU A 29 6.24 -18.04 -21.51
CA LEU A 29 6.43 -17.87 -22.97
C LEU A 29 7.15 -19.05 -23.62
N THR A 30 8.08 -19.72 -22.94
CA THR A 30 8.84 -20.87 -23.45
C THR A 30 8.05 -22.18 -23.45
N GLY A 31 6.74 -22.13 -23.18
CA GLY A 31 5.88 -23.32 -23.23
C GLY A 31 5.92 -24.18 -21.96
N GLY A 32 6.56 -23.73 -20.90
CA GLY A 32 6.49 -24.36 -19.59
C GLY A 32 5.02 -24.41 -19.12
N ARG A 33 4.51 -25.61 -18.81
CA ARG A 33 3.16 -25.77 -18.25
C ARG A 33 3.14 -25.21 -16.82
N MET A 34 2.83 -23.92 -16.70
CA MET A 34 2.49 -23.36 -15.39
C MET A 34 1.05 -23.74 -15.05
N ASP A 35 0.86 -24.20 -13.82
CA ASP A 35 -0.47 -24.51 -13.32
C ASP A 35 -1.34 -23.23 -13.34
N SER A 36 -2.55 -23.35 -13.90
CA SER A 36 -3.51 -22.24 -14.00
C SER A 36 -3.86 -21.66 -12.62
N SER A 37 -3.80 -22.48 -11.57
CA SER A 37 -4.02 -22.06 -10.19
C SER A 37 -2.90 -21.15 -9.69
N LEU A 38 -1.66 -21.42 -10.08
CA LEU A 38 -0.50 -20.61 -9.72
C LEU A 38 -0.55 -19.24 -10.43
N LEU A 39 -0.88 -19.22 -11.73
CA LEU A 39 -1.04 -17.96 -12.48
C LEU A 39 -2.14 -17.09 -11.85
N PHE A 40 -3.29 -17.68 -11.52
CA PHE A 40 -4.38 -16.97 -10.87
C PHE A 40 -3.99 -16.42 -9.48
N LEU A 41 -3.22 -17.18 -8.70
CA LEU A 41 -2.68 -16.71 -7.42
C LEU A 41 -1.76 -15.50 -7.62
N LEU A 42 -0.86 -15.54 -8.60
CA LEU A 42 0.06 -14.46 -8.90
C LEU A 42 -0.65 -13.20 -9.39
N GLU A 43 -1.70 -13.36 -10.23
CA GLU A 43 -2.56 -12.24 -10.65
C GLU A 43 -3.24 -11.58 -9.45
N LYS A 44 -3.82 -12.38 -8.54
CA LYS A 44 -4.42 -11.86 -7.29
C LYS A 44 -3.41 -11.13 -6.41
N ILE A 45 -2.19 -11.66 -6.28
CA ILE A 45 -1.11 -11.00 -5.54
C ILE A 45 -0.76 -9.65 -6.18
N ALA A 46 -0.64 -9.59 -7.51
CA ALA A 46 -0.36 -8.35 -8.21
C ALA A 46 -1.46 -7.29 -8.00
N ILE A 47 -2.73 -7.68 -8.10
CA ILE A 47 -3.89 -6.83 -7.84
C ILE A 47 -3.85 -6.30 -6.40
N SER A 48 -3.62 -7.18 -5.43
CA SER A 48 -3.55 -6.80 -4.00
C SER A 48 -2.37 -5.87 -3.70
N ILE A 49 -1.22 -6.05 -4.36
CA ILE A 49 -0.08 -5.14 -4.23
C ILE A 49 -0.45 -3.74 -4.75
N ILE A 50 -1.09 -3.64 -5.92
CA ILE A 50 -1.54 -2.35 -6.48
C ILE A 50 -2.49 -1.67 -5.49
N LEU A 51 -3.47 -2.39 -4.95
CA LEU A 51 -4.43 -1.87 -3.98
C LEU A 51 -3.76 -1.42 -2.67
N ALA A 52 -2.88 -2.23 -2.11
CA ALA A 52 -2.19 -1.90 -0.87
C ALA A 52 -1.25 -0.70 -1.05
N VAL A 53 -0.47 -0.66 -2.13
CA VAL A 53 0.45 0.45 -2.42
C VAL A 53 -0.33 1.74 -2.69
N SER A 54 -1.44 1.68 -3.43
CA SER A 54 -2.28 2.86 -3.69
C SER A 54 -2.97 3.36 -2.42
N LEU A 55 -3.52 2.48 -1.59
CA LEU A 55 -4.12 2.88 -0.32
C LEU A 55 -3.08 3.42 0.67
N SER A 56 -1.84 2.91 0.64
CA SER A 56 -0.77 3.39 1.52
C SER A 56 -0.45 4.88 1.29
N MET A 57 -0.75 5.44 0.12
CA MET A 57 -0.60 6.88 -0.14
C MET A 57 -1.53 7.72 0.75
N VAL A 58 -2.77 7.25 0.94
CA VAL A 58 -3.77 7.97 1.74
C VAL A 58 -3.59 7.64 3.23
N VAL A 59 -3.54 6.36 3.59
CA VAL A 59 -3.46 5.95 5.01
C VAL A 59 -2.05 6.14 5.57
N GLY A 60 -1.02 5.78 4.82
CA GLY A 60 0.35 5.77 5.31
C GLY A 60 1.06 7.12 5.22
N PHE A 61 0.96 7.80 4.07
CA PHE A 61 1.69 9.03 3.80
C PHE A 61 0.87 10.29 4.06
N LEU A 62 -0.43 10.29 3.80
CA LEU A 62 -1.31 11.41 4.12
C LEU A 62 -1.84 11.35 5.57
N GLY A 63 -1.95 10.14 6.15
CA GLY A 63 -2.45 9.94 7.50
C GLY A 63 -3.96 9.99 7.64
N GLU A 64 -4.69 9.87 6.53
CA GLU A 64 -6.15 9.90 6.50
C GLU A 64 -6.72 8.48 6.33
N LEU A 65 -7.64 8.09 7.19
CA LEU A 65 -8.28 6.77 7.11
C LEU A 65 -9.33 6.76 6.00
N SER A 66 -9.20 5.86 5.02
CA SER A 66 -10.18 5.65 3.95
C SER A 66 -10.62 4.20 3.88
N LEU A 67 -11.92 3.96 3.89
CA LEU A 67 -12.55 2.64 3.78
C LEU A 67 -13.31 2.47 2.45
N GLY A 68 -13.17 3.41 1.53
CA GLY A 68 -13.85 3.40 0.23
C GLY A 68 -13.06 2.76 -0.92
N HIS A 69 -11.90 2.16 -0.64
CA HIS A 69 -10.96 1.72 -1.68
C HIS A 69 -11.55 0.62 -2.57
N ALA A 70 -12.30 -0.32 -1.99
CA ALA A 70 -13.05 -1.32 -2.75
C ALA A 70 -14.13 -0.71 -3.66
N GLY A 71 -14.71 0.44 -3.30
CA GLY A 71 -15.66 1.18 -4.14
C GLY A 71 -14.99 1.71 -5.42
N PHE A 72 -13.81 2.31 -5.33
CA PHE A 72 -13.05 2.75 -6.51
C PHE A 72 -12.63 1.58 -7.39
N MET A 73 -12.23 0.47 -6.78
CA MET A 73 -11.95 -0.77 -7.48
C MET A 73 -13.20 -1.30 -8.19
N CYS A 74 -14.36 -1.28 -7.56
CA CYS A 74 -15.64 -1.68 -8.13
C CYS A 74 -15.98 -0.86 -9.38
N VAL A 75 -15.88 0.47 -9.30
CA VAL A 75 -16.09 1.38 -10.44
C VAL A 75 -15.17 1.01 -11.61
N GLY A 76 -13.88 0.83 -11.34
CA GLY A 76 -12.90 0.42 -12.35
C GLY A 76 -13.24 -0.93 -12.98
N ALA A 77 -13.59 -1.92 -12.17
CA ALA A 77 -13.92 -3.28 -12.62
C ALA A 77 -15.16 -3.31 -13.52
N TYR A 78 -16.22 -2.64 -13.10
CA TYR A 78 -17.47 -2.63 -13.88
C TYR A 78 -17.38 -1.79 -15.16
N LEU A 79 -16.85 -0.58 -15.08
CA LEU A 79 -16.81 0.31 -16.26
C LEU A 79 -15.68 -0.10 -17.21
N GLY A 80 -14.51 -0.47 -16.71
CA GLY A 80 -13.46 -1.03 -17.55
C GLY A 80 -13.86 -2.38 -18.15
N GLY A 81 -14.49 -3.27 -17.37
CA GLY A 81 -15.03 -4.53 -17.87
C GLY A 81 -16.10 -4.35 -18.94
N LYS A 82 -17.03 -3.39 -18.76
CA LYS A 82 -18.07 -3.08 -19.79
C LYS A 82 -17.45 -2.57 -21.08
N VAL A 83 -16.43 -1.70 -20.98
CA VAL A 83 -15.70 -1.22 -22.17
C VAL A 83 -15.03 -2.40 -22.89
N ALA A 84 -14.45 -3.34 -22.16
CA ALA A 84 -13.87 -4.54 -22.77
C ALA A 84 -14.90 -5.38 -23.51
N VAL A 85 -16.11 -5.61 -22.93
CA VAL A 85 -17.21 -6.31 -23.58
C VAL A 85 -17.67 -5.58 -24.86
N LEU A 86 -17.74 -4.26 -24.82
CA LEU A 86 -18.16 -3.46 -26.01
C LEU A 86 -17.11 -3.48 -27.12
N LEU A 87 -15.83 -3.56 -26.79
CA LEU A 87 -14.74 -3.55 -27.75
C LEU A 87 -14.38 -4.95 -28.28
N GLU A 88 -14.80 -6.01 -27.59
CA GLU A 88 -14.50 -7.40 -27.98
C GLU A 88 -14.89 -7.71 -29.43
N PRO A 89 -16.08 -7.34 -29.96
CA PRO A 89 -16.47 -7.64 -31.34
C PRO A 89 -15.60 -6.92 -32.38
N ALA A 90 -15.04 -5.73 -32.04
CA ALA A 90 -14.28 -4.90 -32.97
C ALA A 90 -12.77 -5.16 -32.92
N LEU A 91 -12.21 -5.37 -31.73
CA LEU A 91 -10.76 -5.46 -31.49
C LEU A 91 -10.32 -6.85 -31.01
N GLY A 92 -11.28 -7.75 -30.75
CA GLY A 92 -11.01 -9.05 -30.12
C GLY A 92 -10.48 -8.92 -28.70
N ASN A 93 -10.09 -10.06 -28.08
CA ASN A 93 -9.54 -10.13 -26.73
C ASN A 93 -8.02 -9.91 -26.74
N GLY A 94 -7.57 -8.81 -27.34
CA GLY A 94 -6.16 -8.46 -27.48
C GLY A 94 -5.65 -7.50 -26.39
N PRO A 95 -4.33 -7.25 -26.37
CA PRO A 95 -3.72 -6.30 -25.42
C PRO A 95 -4.23 -4.87 -25.58
N LEU A 96 -4.71 -4.50 -26.76
CA LEU A 96 -5.27 -3.19 -27.04
C LEU A 96 -6.59 -2.96 -26.29
N THR A 97 -7.46 -3.97 -26.26
CA THR A 97 -8.72 -3.95 -25.50
C THR A 97 -8.45 -3.79 -24.00
N LEU A 98 -7.47 -4.51 -23.48
CA LEU A 98 -7.04 -4.38 -22.08
C LEU A 98 -6.53 -2.96 -21.78
N LEU A 99 -5.68 -2.39 -22.64
CA LEU A 99 -5.14 -1.04 -22.44
C LEU A 99 -6.24 0.03 -22.45
N ILE A 100 -7.18 -0.04 -23.40
CA ILE A 100 -8.30 0.91 -23.44
C ILE A 100 -9.17 0.77 -22.19
N ALA A 101 -9.50 -0.47 -21.79
CA ALA A 101 -10.25 -0.74 -20.57
C ALA A 101 -9.56 -0.19 -19.32
N LEU A 102 -8.22 -0.34 -19.22
CA LEU A 102 -7.41 0.19 -18.14
C LEU A 102 -7.46 1.71 -18.07
N VAL A 103 -7.30 2.39 -19.22
CA VAL A 103 -7.33 3.85 -19.27
C VAL A 103 -8.71 4.38 -18.87
N VAL A 104 -9.80 3.78 -19.40
CA VAL A 104 -11.15 4.18 -19.06
C VAL A 104 -11.49 3.90 -17.60
N GLY A 105 -11.19 2.70 -17.10
CA GLY A 105 -11.42 2.34 -15.71
C GLY A 105 -10.65 3.24 -14.72
N ALA A 106 -9.39 3.54 -15.04
CA ALA A 106 -8.56 4.47 -14.27
C ALA A 106 -9.14 5.91 -14.29
N ALA A 107 -9.53 6.40 -15.46
CA ALA A 107 -10.06 7.75 -15.62
C ALA A 107 -11.40 7.94 -14.87
N VAL A 108 -12.29 6.95 -14.94
CA VAL A 108 -13.57 7.04 -14.23
C VAL A 108 -13.39 6.90 -12.72
N ALA A 109 -12.50 6.01 -12.26
CA ALA A 109 -12.16 5.94 -10.84
C ALA A 109 -11.53 7.24 -10.33
N ALA A 110 -10.67 7.88 -11.13
CA ALA A 110 -10.11 9.20 -10.82
C ALA A 110 -11.21 10.27 -10.71
N ALA A 111 -12.16 10.30 -11.67
CA ALA A 111 -13.30 11.21 -11.64
C ALA A 111 -14.18 11.01 -10.39
N CYS A 112 -14.49 9.76 -10.04
CA CYS A 112 -15.16 9.44 -8.77
C CYS A 112 -14.31 9.91 -7.55
N GLY A 113 -12.99 9.76 -7.62
CA GLY A 113 -12.06 10.26 -6.62
C GLY A 113 -12.15 11.78 -6.43
N VAL A 114 -12.33 12.54 -7.52
CA VAL A 114 -12.55 13.99 -7.45
C VAL A 114 -13.90 14.30 -6.80
N VAL A 115 -14.98 13.68 -7.31
CA VAL A 115 -16.36 13.94 -6.86
C VAL A 115 -16.51 13.67 -5.35
N ILE A 116 -15.95 12.57 -4.87
CA ILE A 116 -16.02 12.19 -3.45
C ILE A 116 -14.96 12.91 -2.63
N GLY A 117 -13.76 13.08 -3.18
CA GLY A 117 -12.64 13.70 -2.47
C GLY A 117 -12.90 15.15 -2.08
N ILE A 118 -13.58 15.94 -2.92
CA ILE A 118 -13.87 17.35 -2.62
C ILE A 118 -14.69 17.50 -1.32
N PRO A 119 -15.83 16.84 -1.14
CA PRO A 119 -16.59 16.94 0.12
C PRO A 119 -15.95 16.15 1.26
N ALA A 120 -15.44 14.93 1.00
CA ALA A 120 -14.94 14.04 2.03
C ALA A 120 -13.68 14.57 2.72
N LEU A 121 -12.73 15.15 1.99
CA LEU A 121 -11.47 15.67 2.54
C LEU A 121 -11.63 16.98 3.35
N ARG A 122 -12.83 17.53 3.42
CA ARG A 122 -13.17 18.61 4.38
C ARG A 122 -13.45 18.07 5.79
N LEU A 123 -13.76 16.78 5.88
CA LEU A 123 -13.97 16.08 7.13
C LEU A 123 -12.62 15.61 7.69
N ARG A 124 -12.55 15.36 8.98
CA ARG A 124 -11.32 14.97 9.67
C ARG A 124 -11.51 13.63 10.39
N GLY A 125 -10.43 12.86 10.49
CA GLY A 125 -10.39 11.63 11.26
C GLY A 125 -11.41 10.60 10.79
N ASP A 126 -12.18 10.06 11.73
CA ASP A 126 -13.10 8.95 11.48
C ASP A 126 -14.28 9.30 10.56
N TYR A 127 -14.67 10.57 10.49
CA TYR A 127 -15.75 11.02 9.59
C TYR A 127 -15.39 10.82 8.11
N LEU A 128 -14.12 10.98 7.74
CA LEU A 128 -13.66 10.67 6.39
C LEU A 128 -13.81 9.18 6.09
N ALA A 129 -13.45 8.32 7.04
CA ALA A 129 -13.61 6.87 6.90
C ALA A 129 -15.07 6.47 6.70
N ILE A 130 -16.01 7.07 7.46
CA ILE A 130 -17.45 6.81 7.34
C ILE A 130 -17.97 7.22 5.95
N VAL A 131 -17.62 8.41 5.46
CA VAL A 131 -18.08 8.90 4.15
C VAL A 131 -17.51 8.07 3.01
N THR A 132 -16.24 7.68 3.08
CA THR A 132 -15.62 6.82 2.05
C THR A 132 -16.19 5.40 2.08
N LEU A 133 -16.50 4.87 3.25
CA LEU A 133 -17.20 3.58 3.38
C LEU A 133 -18.61 3.66 2.78
N ALA A 134 -19.38 4.70 3.10
CA ALA A 134 -20.70 4.92 2.54
C ALA A 134 -20.66 5.00 1.01
N PHE A 135 -19.67 5.70 0.43
CA PHE A 135 -19.44 5.70 -1.01
C PHE A 135 -19.25 4.29 -1.57
N GLY A 136 -18.40 3.47 -0.94
CA GLY A 136 -18.16 2.09 -1.37
C GLY A 136 -19.46 1.25 -1.39
N GLU A 137 -20.29 1.36 -0.34
CA GLU A 137 -21.57 0.65 -0.26
C GLU A 137 -22.63 1.19 -1.25
N ILE A 138 -22.64 2.51 -1.50
CA ILE A 138 -23.50 3.11 -2.53
C ILE A 138 -23.12 2.58 -3.91
N VAL A 139 -21.84 2.58 -4.29
CA VAL A 139 -21.36 2.06 -5.57
C VAL A 139 -21.72 0.58 -5.74
N LYS A 140 -21.47 -0.23 -4.71
CA LYS A 140 -21.83 -1.65 -4.69
C LYS A 140 -23.33 -1.86 -4.90
N SER A 141 -24.16 -1.08 -4.19
CA SER A 141 -25.63 -1.14 -4.31
C SER A 141 -26.11 -0.68 -5.68
N LEU A 142 -25.48 0.37 -6.23
CA LEU A 142 -25.79 0.89 -7.55
C LEU A 142 -25.61 -0.20 -8.62
N PHE A 143 -24.46 -0.84 -8.69
CA PHE A 143 -24.21 -1.90 -9.67
C PHE A 143 -25.08 -3.14 -9.43
N ARG A 144 -25.37 -3.49 -8.17
CA ARG A 144 -26.26 -4.61 -7.83
C ARG A 144 -27.69 -4.40 -8.34
N ASN A 145 -28.18 -3.16 -8.33
CA ASN A 145 -29.55 -2.82 -8.71
C ASN A 145 -29.68 -2.35 -10.19
N THR A 146 -28.59 -2.42 -10.95
CA THR A 146 -28.63 -2.14 -12.39
C THR A 146 -29.27 -3.31 -13.13
N SER A 147 -29.84 -3.04 -14.29
CA SER A 147 -30.47 -4.09 -15.12
C SER A 147 -29.44 -5.13 -15.60
N ASP A 148 -29.87 -6.37 -15.73
CA ASP A 148 -29.03 -7.48 -16.19
C ASP A 148 -28.43 -7.21 -17.58
N ALA A 149 -29.16 -6.53 -18.46
CA ALA A 149 -28.70 -6.17 -19.80
C ALA A 149 -27.55 -5.16 -19.81
N THR A 150 -27.43 -4.31 -18.79
CA THR A 150 -26.40 -3.26 -18.75
C THR A 150 -25.14 -3.70 -18.04
N PHE A 151 -25.25 -4.11 -16.78
CA PHE A 151 -24.11 -4.49 -15.94
C PHE A 151 -24.28 -5.83 -15.23
N GLY A 152 -25.25 -6.65 -15.65
CA GLY A 152 -25.47 -7.98 -15.09
C GLY A 152 -26.11 -8.02 -13.71
N GLY A 153 -26.53 -6.88 -13.15
CA GLY A 153 -27.26 -6.76 -11.89
C GLY A 153 -26.65 -7.56 -10.72
N ALA A 154 -27.47 -8.36 -10.07
CA ALA A 154 -27.04 -9.21 -8.94
C ALA A 154 -26.18 -10.39 -9.37
N MET A 155 -26.30 -10.88 -10.60
CA MET A 155 -25.50 -11.97 -11.17
C MET A 155 -24.06 -11.53 -11.47
N GLY A 156 -23.88 -10.24 -11.78
CA GLY A 156 -22.60 -9.65 -12.13
C GLY A 156 -22.37 -9.52 -13.64
N LEU A 157 -21.35 -8.76 -13.99
CA LEU A 157 -20.94 -8.52 -15.36
C LEU A 157 -19.95 -9.60 -15.81
N ASP A 158 -20.29 -10.33 -16.87
CA ASP A 158 -19.34 -11.24 -17.52
C ASP A 158 -18.39 -10.41 -18.42
N THR A 159 -17.12 -10.72 -18.31
CA THR A 159 -16.04 -10.05 -19.02
C THR A 159 -15.34 -11.00 -19.97
N PRO A 160 -14.74 -10.50 -21.07
CA PRO A 160 -14.06 -11.34 -22.04
C PRO A 160 -12.95 -12.16 -21.40
N ARG A 161 -12.80 -13.40 -21.87
CA ARG A 161 -11.72 -14.28 -21.41
C ARG A 161 -10.41 -13.86 -22.04
N TYR A 162 -9.51 -13.37 -21.21
CA TYR A 162 -8.13 -13.07 -21.63
C TYR A 162 -7.21 -14.26 -21.30
N ASP A 163 -6.18 -14.49 -22.13
CA ASP A 163 -5.20 -15.54 -21.84
C ASP A 163 -4.43 -15.18 -20.55
N LYS A 164 -4.53 -16.04 -19.53
CA LYS A 164 -3.89 -15.84 -18.22
C LYS A 164 -2.39 -15.64 -18.29
N ARG A 165 -1.74 -16.21 -19.30
CA ARG A 165 -0.29 -16.10 -19.51
C ARG A 165 0.12 -14.65 -19.79
N TYR A 166 -0.64 -13.94 -20.60
CA TYR A 166 -0.39 -12.53 -20.91
C TYR A 166 -0.90 -11.62 -19.81
N LEU A 167 -2.06 -11.93 -19.19
CA LEU A 167 -2.64 -11.13 -18.12
C LEU A 167 -1.70 -11.03 -16.92
N PHE A 168 -1.06 -12.14 -16.53
CA PHE A 168 -0.04 -12.16 -15.48
C PHE A 168 1.09 -11.16 -15.77
N ILE A 169 1.64 -11.17 -16.98
CA ILE A 169 2.75 -10.27 -17.37
C ILE A 169 2.29 -8.80 -17.27
N PHE A 170 1.11 -8.48 -17.82
CA PHE A 170 0.53 -7.13 -17.74
C PHE A 170 0.26 -6.70 -16.29
N ALA A 171 -0.25 -7.59 -15.44
CA ALA A 171 -0.50 -7.28 -14.04
C ALA A 171 0.80 -6.89 -13.30
N PHE A 172 1.89 -7.61 -13.49
CA PHE A 172 3.17 -7.29 -12.86
C PHE A 172 3.85 -6.04 -13.45
N ILE A 173 3.70 -5.78 -14.75
CA ILE A 173 4.12 -4.51 -15.35
C ILE A 173 3.36 -3.35 -14.70
N LEU A 174 2.06 -3.48 -14.47
CA LEU A 174 1.26 -2.45 -13.80
C LEU A 174 1.64 -2.29 -12.32
N VAL A 175 2.06 -3.36 -11.63
CA VAL A 175 2.68 -3.25 -10.30
C VAL A 175 3.93 -2.36 -10.35
N LEU A 176 4.83 -2.60 -11.32
CA LEU A 176 6.05 -1.79 -11.48
C LEU A 176 5.72 -0.33 -11.80
N VAL A 177 4.75 -0.09 -12.68
CA VAL A 177 4.27 1.27 -13.00
C VAL A 177 3.69 1.95 -11.75
N THR A 178 2.83 1.25 -11.00
CA THR A 178 2.25 1.76 -9.76
C THR A 178 3.34 2.14 -8.76
N LEU A 179 4.32 1.27 -8.55
CA LEU A 179 5.46 1.52 -7.67
C LEU A 179 6.27 2.72 -8.14
N ALA A 180 6.55 2.82 -9.45
CA ALA A 180 7.30 3.94 -10.01
C ALA A 180 6.57 5.27 -9.78
N VAL A 181 5.27 5.32 -10.08
CA VAL A 181 4.48 6.54 -9.90
C VAL A 181 4.36 6.92 -8.42
N VAL A 182 4.01 5.97 -7.56
CA VAL A 182 3.83 6.22 -6.12
C VAL A 182 5.15 6.63 -5.46
N GLN A 183 6.26 5.96 -5.73
CA GLN A 183 7.56 6.33 -5.15
C GLN A 183 8.05 7.69 -5.66
N ASN A 184 7.88 7.98 -6.96
CA ASN A 184 8.24 9.28 -7.52
C ASN A 184 7.36 10.39 -6.92
N PHE A 185 6.05 10.14 -6.75
CA PHE A 185 5.15 11.08 -6.10
C PHE A 185 5.61 11.39 -4.67
N ILE A 186 5.84 10.37 -3.85
CA ILE A 186 6.24 10.54 -2.44
C ILE A 186 7.57 11.30 -2.31
N ARG A 187 8.53 11.06 -3.22
CA ARG A 187 9.83 11.76 -3.21
C ARG A 187 9.78 13.16 -3.80
N SER A 188 8.73 13.50 -4.52
CA SER A 188 8.54 14.80 -5.14
C SER A 188 8.26 15.90 -4.11
N LYS A 189 8.23 17.17 -4.58
CA LYS A 189 7.75 18.29 -3.76
C LYS A 189 6.31 18.09 -3.27
N HIS A 190 5.48 17.42 -4.05
CA HIS A 190 4.09 17.12 -3.69
C HIS A 190 4.01 16.11 -2.55
N GLY A 191 4.80 15.04 -2.59
CA GLY A 191 4.87 14.05 -1.53
C GLY A 191 5.39 14.63 -0.22
N ARG A 192 6.39 15.53 -0.27
CA ARG A 192 6.86 16.23 0.94
C ARG A 192 5.79 17.13 1.55
N ALA A 193 4.96 17.79 0.72
CA ALA A 193 3.84 18.57 1.21
C ALA A 193 2.76 17.65 1.86
N VAL A 194 2.49 16.47 1.28
CA VAL A 194 1.56 15.48 1.84
C VAL A 194 2.05 14.98 3.21
N THR A 195 3.33 14.64 3.35
CA THR A 195 3.89 14.20 4.65
C THR A 195 3.91 15.33 5.69
N ALA A 196 4.19 16.57 5.28
CA ALA A 196 4.10 17.72 6.17
C ALA A 196 2.67 17.95 6.71
N ILE A 197 1.65 17.74 5.85
CA ILE A 197 0.24 17.81 6.26
C ILE A 197 -0.09 16.71 7.27
N ARG A 198 0.39 15.48 7.06
CA ARG A 198 0.23 14.37 8.01
C ARG A 198 0.82 14.69 9.38
N ASP A 199 2.03 15.22 9.39
CA ASP A 199 2.76 15.47 10.64
C ASP A 199 2.12 16.62 11.42
N ASN A 200 1.75 17.73 10.77
CA ASN A 200 0.98 18.81 11.37
C ASN A 200 0.28 19.67 10.32
N GLU A 201 -1.04 19.48 10.17
CA GLU A 201 -1.87 20.20 9.19
C GLU A 201 -1.86 21.73 9.41
N ILE A 202 -1.88 22.16 10.69
CA ILE A 202 -1.92 23.59 11.04
C ILE A 202 -0.61 24.27 10.66
N ALA A 203 0.51 23.65 11.01
CA ALA A 203 1.83 24.16 10.67
C ALA A 203 2.06 24.17 9.15
N ALA A 204 1.66 23.11 8.44
CA ALA A 204 1.73 23.05 6.97
C ALA A 204 0.92 24.18 6.32
N LYS A 205 -0.27 24.48 6.84
CA LYS A 205 -1.10 25.60 6.38
C LYS A 205 -0.46 26.95 6.65
N ALA A 206 0.16 27.12 7.81
CA ALA A 206 0.85 28.36 8.17
C ALA A 206 2.08 28.64 7.28
N THR A 207 2.74 27.59 6.75
CA THR A 207 3.85 27.72 5.78
C THR A 207 3.38 27.92 4.33
N GLY A 208 2.06 28.13 4.09
CA GLY A 208 1.50 28.40 2.76
C GLY A 208 1.18 27.15 1.92
N ILE A 209 1.22 25.94 2.52
CA ILE A 209 0.84 24.71 1.82
C ILE A 209 -0.68 24.68 1.67
N ASN A 210 -1.16 24.52 0.43
CA ASN A 210 -2.60 24.34 0.16
C ASN A 210 -3.02 22.89 0.51
N VAL A 211 -3.47 22.70 1.74
CA VAL A 211 -3.82 21.40 2.31
C VAL A 211 -4.84 20.66 1.43
N THR A 212 -5.93 21.31 1.05
CA THR A 212 -7.01 20.69 0.26
C THR A 212 -6.50 20.15 -1.08
N LYS A 213 -5.67 20.94 -1.78
CA LYS A 213 -5.09 20.54 -3.07
C LYS A 213 -4.21 19.28 -2.95
N TYR A 214 -3.34 19.22 -1.95
CA TYR A 214 -2.42 18.10 -1.80
C TYR A 214 -3.12 16.83 -1.26
N LYS A 215 -4.08 16.98 -0.36
CA LYS A 215 -4.95 15.87 0.07
C LYS A 215 -5.72 15.30 -1.12
N LEU A 216 -6.36 16.15 -1.89
CA LEU A 216 -7.15 15.74 -3.05
C LEU A 216 -6.27 15.03 -4.10
N LEU A 217 -5.07 15.55 -4.37
CA LEU A 217 -4.15 14.97 -5.35
C LEU A 217 -3.72 13.55 -4.93
N ALA A 218 -3.36 13.33 -3.66
CA ALA A 218 -3.02 12.02 -3.15
C ALA A 218 -4.22 11.05 -3.21
N PHE A 219 -5.41 11.54 -2.90
CA PHE A 219 -6.65 10.77 -2.92
C PHE A 219 -7.05 10.34 -4.34
N ILE A 220 -7.00 11.27 -5.31
CA ILE A 220 -7.29 10.96 -6.73
C ILE A 220 -6.29 9.93 -7.28
N LEU A 221 -5.00 10.10 -7.00
CA LEU A 221 -3.99 9.18 -7.49
C LEU A 221 -4.20 7.77 -6.91
N SER A 222 -4.56 7.69 -5.62
CA SER A 222 -4.93 6.44 -4.96
C SER A 222 -6.17 5.79 -5.60
N ALA A 223 -7.23 6.55 -5.84
CA ALA A 223 -8.45 6.08 -6.50
C ALA A 223 -8.19 5.59 -7.94
N THR A 224 -7.30 6.29 -8.68
CA THR A 224 -6.90 5.91 -10.04
C THR A 224 -6.31 4.50 -10.07
N PHE A 225 -5.35 4.22 -9.19
CA PHE A 225 -4.73 2.89 -9.12
C PHE A 225 -5.68 1.82 -8.57
N ALA A 226 -6.62 2.17 -7.69
CA ALA A 226 -7.68 1.26 -7.30
C ALA A 226 -8.57 0.88 -8.49
N GLY A 227 -8.88 1.85 -9.37
CA GLY A 227 -9.59 1.59 -10.63
C GLY A 227 -8.80 0.66 -11.57
N VAL A 228 -7.50 0.89 -11.73
CA VAL A 228 -6.60 -0.01 -12.50
C VAL A 228 -6.64 -1.44 -11.96
N ALA A 229 -6.52 -1.60 -10.64
CA ALA A 229 -6.63 -2.91 -9.99
C ALA A 229 -8.00 -3.56 -10.22
N GLY A 230 -9.07 -2.75 -10.26
CA GLY A 230 -10.42 -3.20 -10.59
C GLY A 230 -10.53 -3.77 -12.00
N VAL A 231 -9.97 -3.09 -13.00
CA VAL A 231 -9.94 -3.60 -14.39
C VAL A 231 -9.17 -4.91 -14.46
N LEU A 232 -7.99 -5.00 -13.84
CA LEU A 232 -7.24 -6.28 -13.79
C LEU A 232 -8.07 -7.39 -13.13
N TYR A 233 -8.80 -7.06 -12.07
CA TYR A 233 -9.68 -7.99 -11.39
C TYR A 233 -10.79 -8.51 -12.33
N SER A 234 -11.39 -7.66 -13.17
CA SER A 234 -12.44 -8.06 -14.11
C SER A 234 -11.94 -9.08 -15.12
N PHE A 235 -10.74 -8.87 -15.67
CA PHE A 235 -10.11 -9.80 -16.62
C PHE A 235 -9.62 -11.10 -15.97
N SER A 236 -9.22 -11.07 -14.70
CA SER A 236 -8.74 -12.24 -13.98
C SER A 236 -9.88 -13.18 -13.53
N ASN A 237 -11.03 -12.62 -13.13
CA ASN A 237 -12.15 -13.39 -12.57
C ASN A 237 -13.28 -13.71 -13.58
N TYR A 238 -13.25 -13.13 -14.79
CA TYR A 238 -14.24 -13.32 -15.86
C TYR A 238 -15.67 -12.89 -15.52
N THR A 239 -16.05 -12.84 -14.25
CA THR A 239 -17.35 -12.36 -13.77
C THR A 239 -17.12 -11.40 -12.61
N VAL A 240 -17.62 -10.18 -12.77
CA VAL A 240 -17.49 -9.12 -11.78
C VAL A 240 -18.78 -9.06 -10.97
N GLN A 241 -18.72 -9.50 -9.71
CA GLN A 241 -19.86 -9.47 -8.80
C GLN A 241 -19.71 -8.31 -7.81
N SER A 242 -20.69 -7.42 -7.75
CA SER A 242 -20.68 -6.24 -6.86
C SER A 242 -20.60 -6.63 -5.38
N ALA A 243 -21.17 -7.78 -4.99
CA ALA A 243 -21.16 -8.27 -3.62
C ALA A 243 -19.74 -8.43 -3.04
N LYS A 244 -18.72 -8.67 -3.88
CA LYS A 244 -17.33 -8.84 -3.46
C LYS A 244 -16.64 -7.52 -3.09
N PHE A 245 -17.15 -6.37 -3.54
CA PHE A 245 -16.55 -5.05 -3.31
C PHE A 245 -17.17 -4.32 -2.11
N GLY A 246 -17.60 -5.05 -1.10
CA GLY A 246 -18.15 -4.48 0.12
C GLY A 246 -17.08 -3.95 1.10
N TYR A 247 -17.54 -3.43 2.22
CA TYR A 247 -16.68 -2.87 3.28
C TYR A 247 -15.64 -3.88 3.80
N ASN A 248 -15.97 -5.18 3.85
CA ASN A 248 -15.05 -6.23 4.27
C ASN A 248 -13.77 -6.25 3.42
N TYR A 249 -13.92 -6.09 2.10
CA TYR A 249 -12.77 -6.05 1.20
C TYR A 249 -11.92 -4.78 1.38
N SER A 250 -12.57 -3.63 1.65
CA SER A 250 -11.85 -2.40 2.01
C SER A 250 -11.03 -2.56 3.30
N ILE A 251 -11.61 -3.23 4.30
CA ILE A 251 -10.90 -3.54 5.55
C ILE A 251 -9.73 -4.50 5.28
N GLU A 252 -9.90 -5.52 4.43
CA GLU A 252 -8.81 -6.43 4.06
C GLU A 252 -7.62 -5.67 3.44
N ILE A 253 -7.89 -4.75 2.51
CA ILE A 253 -6.84 -3.90 1.91
C ILE A 253 -6.18 -3.00 2.99
N LEU A 254 -6.98 -2.44 3.89
CA LEU A 254 -6.45 -1.63 5.00
C LEU A 254 -5.53 -2.45 5.91
N VAL A 255 -5.91 -3.68 6.23
CA VAL A 255 -5.08 -4.60 7.05
C VAL A 255 -3.74 -4.88 6.35
N MET A 256 -3.72 -5.04 5.02
CA MET A 256 -2.46 -5.19 4.26
C MET A 256 -1.52 -3.99 4.46
N VAL A 257 -2.08 -2.77 4.47
CA VAL A 257 -1.29 -1.54 4.68
C VAL A 257 -0.83 -1.40 6.12
N VAL A 258 -1.70 -1.65 7.09
CA VAL A 258 -1.38 -1.53 8.53
C VAL A 258 -0.37 -2.60 8.94
N LEU A 259 -0.56 -3.85 8.50
CA LEU A 259 0.36 -4.96 8.78
C LEU A 259 1.74 -4.71 8.14
N GLY A 260 1.76 -4.15 6.94
CA GLY A 260 3.00 -3.78 6.26
C GLY A 260 3.74 -2.61 6.91
N GLY A 261 3.05 -1.89 7.81
CA GLY A 261 3.53 -0.68 8.47
C GLY A 261 3.15 0.57 7.70
N MET A 262 2.37 1.43 8.34
CA MET A 262 1.91 2.70 7.77
C MET A 262 3.09 3.56 7.30
N GLY A 263 3.07 3.98 6.03
CA GLY A 263 4.16 4.75 5.42
C GLY A 263 5.34 3.92 4.87
N SER A 264 5.25 2.59 4.92
CA SER A 264 6.25 1.68 4.35
C SER A 264 5.71 0.98 3.10
N ILE A 265 6.13 1.42 1.92
CA ILE A 265 5.73 0.78 0.64
C ILE A 265 6.20 -0.67 0.59
N ASN A 266 7.45 -0.94 1.03
CA ASN A 266 8.03 -2.28 1.01
C ASN A 266 7.25 -3.24 1.91
N GLY A 267 6.87 -2.75 3.09
CA GLY A 267 6.05 -3.52 4.02
C GLY A 267 4.67 -3.82 3.44
N SER A 268 4.01 -2.83 2.80
CA SER A 268 2.71 -3.03 2.16
C SER A 268 2.75 -4.06 1.03
N ILE A 269 3.83 -4.11 0.23
CA ILE A 269 4.02 -5.12 -0.81
C ILE A 269 4.10 -6.53 -0.20
N ILE A 270 4.95 -6.70 0.81
CA ILE A 270 5.15 -8.00 1.46
C ILE A 270 3.88 -8.46 2.17
N ALA A 271 3.21 -7.55 2.88
CA ALA A 271 1.96 -7.86 3.57
C ALA A 271 0.85 -8.23 2.58
N ALA A 272 0.70 -7.49 1.47
CA ALA A 272 -0.28 -7.79 0.43
C ALA A 272 -0.04 -9.18 -0.18
N ALA A 273 1.20 -9.49 -0.52
CA ALA A 273 1.56 -10.80 -1.07
C ALA A 273 1.28 -11.94 -0.07
N LEU A 274 1.68 -11.76 1.19
CA LEU A 274 1.51 -12.76 2.25
C LEU A 274 0.03 -13.00 2.57
N ILE A 275 -0.75 -11.93 2.75
CA ILE A 275 -2.18 -12.01 3.08
C ILE A 275 -2.96 -12.67 1.93
N THR A 276 -2.70 -12.25 0.69
CA THR A 276 -3.37 -12.82 -0.48
C THR A 276 -3.00 -14.29 -0.69
N PHE A 277 -1.73 -14.64 -0.49
CA PHE A 277 -1.27 -16.04 -0.54
C PHE A 277 -1.98 -16.88 0.53
N LEU A 278 -2.00 -16.39 1.77
CA LEU A 278 -2.62 -17.09 2.89
C LEU A 278 -4.11 -17.29 2.64
N ASN A 279 -4.84 -16.22 2.29
CA ASN A 279 -6.28 -16.28 2.03
C ASN A 279 -6.61 -17.26 0.88
N THR A 280 -5.86 -17.20 -0.22
CA THR A 280 -6.08 -18.09 -1.38
C THR A 280 -5.76 -19.55 -1.03
N LYS A 281 -4.68 -19.82 -0.29
CA LYS A 281 -4.32 -21.19 0.11
C LYS A 281 -5.29 -21.76 1.16
N LEU A 282 -5.73 -20.95 2.13
CA LEU A 282 -6.78 -21.39 3.06
C LEU A 282 -8.08 -21.76 2.32
N ALA A 283 -8.49 -20.93 1.35
CA ALA A 283 -9.66 -21.23 0.53
C ALA A 283 -9.53 -22.53 -0.27
N THR A 284 -8.33 -22.91 -0.64
CA THR A 284 -8.07 -24.16 -1.39
C THR A 284 -8.05 -25.40 -0.47
N ILE A 285 -7.56 -25.25 0.76
CA ILE A 285 -7.42 -26.34 1.74
C ILE A 285 -8.74 -26.59 2.47
N LEU A 286 -9.44 -25.52 2.86
CA LEU A 286 -10.69 -25.55 3.61
C LEU A 286 -11.88 -25.51 2.65
N THR A 287 -12.25 -26.69 2.12
CA THR A 287 -13.39 -26.83 1.21
C THR A 287 -14.57 -27.54 1.93
N GLY A 288 -15.78 -27.43 1.39
CA GLY A 288 -16.98 -28.03 1.97
C GLY A 288 -17.39 -27.39 3.31
N ASP A 289 -17.72 -28.20 4.30
CA ASP A 289 -18.19 -27.73 5.61
C ASP A 289 -17.15 -26.94 6.39
N LEU A 290 -15.86 -27.16 6.10
CA LEU A 290 -14.76 -26.42 6.71
C LEU A 290 -14.56 -25.03 6.13
N ALA A 291 -15.22 -24.67 5.04
CA ALA A 291 -15.11 -23.33 4.42
C ALA A 291 -15.55 -22.21 5.39
N VAL A 292 -16.49 -22.50 6.31
CA VAL A 292 -16.92 -21.55 7.35
C VAL A 292 -15.76 -21.18 8.27
N LEU A 293 -14.85 -22.11 8.54
CA LEU A 293 -13.67 -21.87 9.39
C LEU A 293 -12.58 -21.05 8.70
N GLN A 294 -12.63 -20.89 7.38
CA GLN A 294 -11.61 -20.15 6.62
C GLN A 294 -11.46 -18.72 7.15
N ASN A 295 -12.55 -17.98 7.27
CA ASN A 295 -12.52 -16.59 7.72
C ASN A 295 -12.07 -16.47 9.17
N LEU A 296 -12.47 -17.42 10.03
CA LEU A 296 -12.06 -17.44 11.43
C LEU A 296 -10.57 -17.71 11.57
N LEU A 297 -10.04 -18.71 10.89
CA LEU A 297 -8.60 -19.03 10.90
C LEU A 297 -7.77 -17.91 10.30
N TYR A 298 -8.23 -17.32 9.20
CA TYR A 298 -7.61 -16.16 8.58
C TYR A 298 -7.52 -14.98 9.56
N ALA A 299 -8.63 -14.64 10.23
CA ALA A 299 -8.65 -13.56 11.23
C ALA A 299 -7.72 -13.85 12.42
N LEU A 300 -7.71 -15.10 12.92
CA LEU A 300 -6.86 -15.50 14.02
C LEU A 300 -5.37 -15.38 13.65
N ILE A 301 -4.98 -15.84 12.47
CA ILE A 301 -3.61 -15.73 11.97
C ILE A 301 -3.21 -14.25 11.84
N LEU A 302 -4.09 -13.39 11.30
CA LEU A 302 -3.83 -11.96 11.21
C LEU A 302 -3.63 -11.32 12.58
N ILE A 303 -4.47 -11.65 13.56
CA ILE A 303 -4.36 -11.14 14.94
C ILE A 303 -2.99 -11.53 15.52
N VAL A 304 -2.58 -12.79 15.37
CA VAL A 304 -1.27 -13.27 15.85
C VAL A 304 -0.13 -12.49 15.18
N ILE A 305 -0.18 -12.27 13.87
CA ILE A 305 0.85 -11.52 13.14
C ILE A 305 0.89 -10.05 13.59
N VAL A 306 -0.28 -9.41 13.78
CA VAL A 306 -0.36 -8.01 14.25
C VAL A 306 0.20 -7.90 15.67
N ILE A 307 -0.16 -8.80 16.57
CA ILE A 307 0.37 -8.83 17.95
C ILE A 307 1.89 -9.03 17.92
N TYR A 308 2.38 -9.99 17.13
CA TYR A 308 3.82 -10.24 17.00
C TYR A 308 4.59 -8.99 16.53
N ASN A 309 4.04 -8.26 15.55
CA ASN A 309 4.70 -7.08 15.00
C ASN A 309 4.66 -5.86 15.94
N ASN A 310 3.58 -5.69 16.71
CA ASN A 310 3.33 -4.45 17.45
C ASN A 310 3.49 -4.60 18.97
N ALA A 311 3.47 -5.83 19.55
CA ALA A 311 3.56 -6.00 20.98
C ALA A 311 4.95 -5.61 21.53
N PRO A 312 5.03 -4.66 22.46
CA PRO A 312 6.31 -4.25 23.07
C PRO A 312 6.96 -5.38 23.87
N ALA A 313 6.18 -6.29 24.44
CA ALA A 313 6.67 -7.47 25.19
C ALA A 313 7.47 -8.44 24.29
N LEU A 314 7.15 -8.50 22.99
CA LEU A 314 7.85 -9.38 22.05
C LEU A 314 9.05 -8.70 21.36
N LYS A 315 9.36 -7.46 21.70
CA LYS A 315 10.47 -6.69 21.09
C LYS A 315 11.82 -7.40 21.28
N ASN A 316 12.07 -7.96 22.46
CA ASN A 316 13.31 -8.67 22.75
C ASN A 316 13.40 -10.00 21.99
N PHE A 317 12.28 -10.72 21.87
CA PHE A 317 12.18 -11.96 21.08
C PHE A 317 12.38 -11.67 19.60
N ARG A 318 11.71 -10.64 19.07
CA ARG A 318 11.83 -10.19 17.68
C ARG A 318 13.26 -9.75 17.34
N ASN A 319 13.95 -9.03 18.22
CA ASN A 319 15.34 -8.63 18.00
C ASN A 319 16.30 -9.83 17.98
N LYS A 320 16.03 -10.86 18.78
CA LYS A 320 16.84 -12.09 18.81
C LYS A 320 16.67 -12.95 17.55
N TYR A 321 15.45 -13.00 17.00
CA TYR A 321 15.10 -13.81 15.82
C TYR A 321 14.82 -12.97 14.56
N ASN A 322 15.36 -11.76 14.47
CA ASN A 322 15.11 -10.87 13.34
C ASN A 322 15.81 -11.42 12.09
N PHE A 323 15.00 -11.85 11.11
CA PHE A 323 15.50 -12.36 9.81
C PHE A 323 16.38 -11.33 9.09
N ALA A 324 16.07 -10.03 9.26
CA ALA A 324 16.90 -8.95 8.76
C ALA A 324 18.28 -8.88 9.42
N ALA A 325 18.38 -9.20 10.71
CA ALA A 325 19.65 -9.29 11.41
C ALA A 325 20.49 -10.50 10.94
N LEU A 326 19.81 -11.61 10.57
CA LEU A 326 20.46 -12.78 9.99
C LEU A 326 21.02 -12.47 8.60
N ILE A 327 20.28 -11.77 7.76
CA ILE A 327 20.73 -11.31 6.44
C ILE A 327 21.85 -10.26 6.57
N HIS A 328 21.76 -9.34 7.53
CA HIS A 328 22.84 -8.39 7.84
C HIS A 328 24.11 -9.08 8.38
N LYS A 329 23.97 -10.23 9.04
CA LYS A 329 25.11 -11.02 9.53
C LYS A 329 25.81 -11.76 8.38
N ILE A 330 25.09 -12.10 7.32
CA ILE A 330 25.59 -12.74 6.09
C ILE A 330 26.20 -11.69 5.14
N ILE A 331 25.58 -10.51 5.04
CA ILE A 331 26.05 -9.39 4.21
C ILE A 331 26.68 -8.32 5.13
N LYS A 332 27.71 -8.70 5.88
CA LYS A 332 28.57 -7.68 6.50
C LYS A 332 29.37 -7.02 5.37
N PRO A 333 29.15 -5.74 5.06
CA PRO A 333 30.19 -4.98 4.35
C PRO A 333 31.40 -5.03 5.24
N LYS A 334 32.57 -5.36 4.67
CA LYS A 334 33.87 -5.24 5.35
C LYS A 334 34.01 -3.79 5.80
N HIS A 335 33.64 -3.55 7.04
CA HIS A 335 33.79 -2.25 7.67
C HIS A 335 35.27 -2.08 7.95
N ASP A 336 35.88 -1.13 7.32
CA ASP A 336 37.23 -0.71 7.59
C ASP A 336 37.20 0.12 8.88
N PRO A 337 37.72 -0.40 10.01
CA PRO A 337 37.62 0.28 11.30
C PRO A 337 38.39 1.60 11.36
N SER A 338 39.23 1.88 10.35
CA SER A 338 40.10 3.07 10.34
C SER A 338 39.40 4.35 9.86
N ASN A 339 38.21 4.27 9.31
CA ASN A 339 37.52 5.41 8.67
C ASN A 339 36.19 5.82 9.31
N ILE A 340 35.88 5.25 10.45
CA ILE A 340 34.74 5.64 11.25
C ILE A 340 35.29 6.24 12.56
N GLN A 341 35.63 7.48 12.49
CA GLN A 341 35.29 8.34 13.62
C GLN A 341 33.77 8.30 13.66
N ASP A 342 33.32 7.41 14.53
CA ASP A 342 31.92 7.06 14.67
C ASP A 342 31.18 8.35 15.02
N ASP A 343 30.47 8.92 14.04
CA ASP A 343 29.60 10.08 14.28
C ASP A 343 28.58 9.75 15.38
N ALA A 344 28.20 8.48 15.51
CA ALA A 344 27.38 8.00 16.60
C ALA A 344 28.09 8.11 17.97
N ALA A 345 29.38 7.78 18.06
CA ALA A 345 30.16 7.96 19.29
C ALA A 345 30.38 9.45 19.64
N LYS A 346 30.44 10.34 18.64
CA LYS A 346 30.45 11.79 18.87
C LYS A 346 29.12 12.29 19.43
N TRP A 347 27.99 11.74 18.98
CA TRP A 347 26.65 12.11 19.47
C TRP A 347 26.31 11.50 20.81
N ASP A 348 26.92 10.36 21.19
CA ASP A 348 26.82 9.78 22.54
C ASP A 348 27.56 10.60 23.61
N VAL A 349 28.57 11.39 23.20
CA VAL A 349 29.30 12.29 24.10
C VAL A 349 28.59 13.64 24.28
N VAL A 350 27.76 14.04 23.31
CA VAL A 350 26.93 15.23 23.44
C VAL A 350 25.59 14.81 24.04
N PRO A 351 25.21 15.25 25.25
CA PRO A 351 23.91 14.89 25.84
C PRO A 351 22.79 15.44 24.95
N THR A 352 22.23 14.57 24.11
CA THR A 352 21.11 14.89 23.23
C THR A 352 19.76 14.90 23.95
N LYS A 353 19.73 14.49 25.23
CA LYS A 353 18.62 14.63 26.14
C LYS A 353 19.00 15.64 27.23
N ILE A 354 18.75 16.89 26.96
CA ILE A 354 18.69 17.88 28.03
C ILE A 354 17.37 17.63 28.77
N GLU A 355 17.44 17.10 29.98
CA GLU A 355 16.24 16.97 30.81
C GLU A 355 15.70 18.35 31.14
N MET A 356 14.37 18.49 31.13
CA MET A 356 13.70 19.77 31.40
C MET A 356 14.14 20.36 32.77
N THR A 357 14.51 19.50 33.70
CA THR A 357 15.08 19.85 35.00
C THR A 357 16.47 20.47 34.91
N GLU A 358 17.30 20.10 33.93
CA GLU A 358 18.63 20.71 33.71
C GLU A 358 18.53 22.12 33.11
N ILE A 359 17.58 22.34 32.18
CA ILE A 359 17.35 23.67 31.60
C ILE A 359 16.85 24.62 32.68
N LEU A 360 15.90 24.18 33.50
CA LEU A 360 15.35 24.99 34.60
C LEU A 360 16.36 25.24 35.72
N SER A 361 17.30 24.32 35.96
CA SER A 361 18.35 24.49 36.99
C SER A 361 19.41 25.53 36.59
N VAL A 362 19.74 25.62 35.28
CA VAL A 362 20.71 26.60 34.80
C VAL A 362 20.15 28.03 34.88
N ASP A 363 18.87 28.22 34.61
CA ASP A 363 18.24 29.54 34.60
C ASP A 363 17.81 30.03 35.99
N LEU A 364 17.61 29.11 36.96
CA LEU A 364 17.11 29.43 38.30
C LEU A 364 18.18 29.41 39.41
N VAL A 365 19.39 28.93 39.15
CA VAL A 365 20.49 28.97 40.13
C VAL A 365 21.21 30.29 40.00
N PRO A 366 21.22 31.16 41.02
CA PRO A 366 22.00 32.38 41.02
C PRO A 366 23.46 32.04 40.74
N GLN A 367 24.11 32.82 39.90
CA GLN A 367 25.53 32.60 39.50
C GLN A 367 26.48 32.50 40.70
N ASP A 368 26.20 33.14 41.78
CA ASP A 368 26.96 33.06 43.03
C ASP A 368 27.03 31.69 43.67
N LYS A 369 26.08 30.77 43.35
CA LYS A 369 26.13 29.38 43.82
C LYS A 369 26.88 28.44 42.92
N GLN A 370 27.05 28.79 41.62
CA GLN A 370 27.87 28.00 40.69
C GLN A 370 29.36 28.08 41.03
N ASP A 371 29.80 29.22 41.56
CA ASP A 371 31.21 29.37 42.00
C ASP A 371 31.54 28.60 43.30
N LEU A 372 30.54 28.26 44.12
CA LEU A 372 30.76 27.50 45.35
C LEU A 372 30.85 26.02 45.16
N THR A 373 30.32 25.46 44.07
CA THR A 373 30.41 24.03 43.76
C THR A 373 31.68 23.64 43.01
N GLY A 374 32.37 24.63 42.40
CA GLY A 374 33.59 24.42 41.66
C GLY A 374 34.91 24.36 42.51
N LYS A 375 34.83 24.68 43.82
CA LYS A 375 36.01 24.72 44.68
C LYS A 375 36.11 23.60 45.69
N GLY A 376 35.34 22.55 45.56
CA GLY A 376 35.36 21.39 46.46
C GLY A 376 36.28 20.24 46.01
N GLY A 377 37.35 20.52 45.34
CA GLY A 377 38.19 19.43 44.82
C GLY A 377 39.67 19.74 44.76
N LYS A 378 40.29 20.19 45.90
CA LYS A 378 41.73 20.06 46.12
C LYS A 378 42.01 20.32 47.59
N HIS A 379 42.07 19.26 48.36
CA HIS A 379 43.08 18.99 49.39
C HIS A 379 43.11 17.51 49.63
#